data_959a4c57999151f683c25e4576098e32
#
_entry.id   959a4c57999151f683c25e4576098e32
#
_cell.length_a   1.000
_cell.length_b   1.000
_cell.length_c   1.000
_cell.angle_alpha   90.00
_cell.angle_beta   90.00
_cell.angle_gamma   90.00
#
_symmetry.space_group_name_H-M   'P 1'
#
loop_
_entity.id
_entity.type
_entity.pdbx_description
1 polymer ?
#
loop_
_entity_poly.entity_id
_entity_poly.type
_entity_poly.pdbx_seq_one_letter_code
_entity_poly.pdbx_strand_id
1 'polypeptide(L)'
;MTYDIHGTWDSTVKAIGPYAFAHTNLTEIQLGLELLWRNNINPGRVVLGLGFYGRSFTMKDPGCMHAGCEFTDGARGGACTGTPGVLSAAEINAIIADGATVTMDEKAAVKIVTWDSNQWVSYDDAQTLKIKLDYANLRCLGG
;
A
#
# COMPACT_ATOMS: atom_id res chain seq x y z
N MET A 1 -6.01 -7.83 9.54
CA MET A 1 -4.87 -7.54 8.64
C MET A 1 -5.33 -6.45 7.69
N THR A 2 -4.81 -5.24 7.87
CA THR A 2 -5.14 -4.06 7.07
C THR A 2 -3.98 -3.70 6.12
N TYR A 3 -3.36 -4.72 5.58
CA TYR A 3 -2.29 -4.72 4.59
C TYR A 3 -2.53 -5.89 3.63
N ASP A 4 -1.82 -5.90 2.51
CA ASP A 4 -2.00 -6.87 1.42
C ASP A 4 -3.42 -6.86 0.81
N ILE A 5 -4.08 -5.70 0.84
CA ILE A 5 -5.38 -5.51 0.20
C ILE A 5 -5.21 -5.66 -1.32
N HIS A 6 -4.10 -5.15 -1.85
CA HIS A 6 -3.70 -5.23 -3.25
C HIS A 6 -2.29 -5.76 -3.43
N GLY A 7 -2.04 -6.43 -4.55
CA GLY A 7 -0.73 -6.96 -4.93
C GLY A 7 -0.74 -7.56 -6.33
N THR A 8 0.35 -8.19 -6.72
CA THR A 8 0.49 -8.79 -8.06
C THR A 8 -0.55 -9.86 -8.37
N TRP A 9 -1.14 -10.50 -7.36
CA TRP A 9 -2.24 -11.46 -7.49
C TRP A 9 -3.53 -10.87 -8.04
N ASP A 10 -3.72 -9.54 -7.98
CA ASP A 10 -4.89 -8.86 -8.51
C ASP A 10 -5.06 -9.10 -10.02
N SER A 11 -3.95 -9.31 -10.73
CA SER A 11 -3.95 -9.65 -12.17
C SER A 11 -4.73 -10.94 -12.47
N THR A 12 -4.84 -11.85 -11.51
CA THR A 12 -5.57 -13.11 -11.64
C THR A 12 -7.03 -12.99 -11.20
N VAL A 13 -7.39 -11.89 -10.53
CA VAL A 13 -8.75 -11.62 -10.06
C VAL A 13 -9.51 -10.80 -11.10
N LYS A 14 -10.36 -11.46 -11.88
CA LYS A 14 -11.08 -10.84 -13.00
C LYS A 14 -11.86 -9.56 -12.64
N ALA A 15 -12.32 -9.43 -11.40
CA ALA A 15 -13.08 -8.28 -10.93
C ALA A 15 -12.19 -7.06 -10.59
N ILE A 16 -10.89 -7.27 -10.36
CA ILE A 16 -9.92 -6.21 -10.01
C ILE A 16 -9.05 -5.90 -11.23
N GLY A 17 -8.42 -6.91 -11.80
CA GLY A 17 -7.50 -6.77 -12.93
C GLY A 17 -6.09 -6.31 -12.55
N PRO A 18 -5.18 -6.17 -13.55
CA PRO A 18 -3.78 -5.84 -13.33
C PRO A 18 -3.56 -4.33 -13.11
N TYR A 19 -4.20 -3.76 -12.10
CA TYR A 19 -4.10 -2.33 -11.78
C TYR A 19 -3.36 -2.12 -10.46
N ALA A 20 -2.39 -1.22 -10.46
CA ALA A 20 -1.58 -0.91 -9.28
C ALA A 20 -2.40 -0.08 -8.27
N PHE A 21 -2.64 -0.66 -7.10
CA PHE A 21 -3.29 0.01 -5.98
C PHE A 21 -2.46 -0.12 -4.70
N ALA A 22 -2.69 0.78 -3.76
CA ALA A 22 -2.00 0.76 -2.48
C ALA A 22 -2.52 -0.37 -1.59
N HIS A 23 -1.61 -1.22 -1.10
CA HIS A 23 -1.98 -2.39 -0.29
C HIS A 23 -2.45 -2.05 1.13
N THR A 24 -2.30 -0.80 1.55
CA THR A 24 -2.71 -0.28 2.87
C THR A 24 -3.61 0.96 2.73
N ASN A 25 -4.40 1.02 1.66
CA ASN A 25 -5.30 2.14 1.37
C ASN A 25 -6.30 2.36 2.52
N LEU A 26 -6.22 3.51 3.20
CA LEU A 26 -7.06 3.82 4.37
C LEU A 26 -8.56 3.84 4.03
N THR A 27 -8.94 4.25 2.80
CA THR A 27 -10.34 4.23 2.37
C THR A 27 -10.90 2.81 2.35
N GLU A 28 -10.12 1.85 1.84
CA GLU A 28 -10.53 0.44 1.78
C GLU A 28 -10.50 -0.23 3.14
N ILE A 29 -9.50 0.14 3.98
CA ILE A 29 -9.47 -0.25 5.40
C ILE A 29 -10.76 0.19 6.09
N GLN A 30 -11.18 1.45 5.88
CA GLN A 30 -12.43 1.96 6.44
C GLN A 30 -13.64 1.15 5.99
N LEU A 31 -13.77 0.85 4.70
CA LEU A 31 -14.86 0.03 4.17
C LEU A 31 -14.87 -1.37 4.80
N GLY A 32 -13.68 -1.97 4.98
CA GLY A 32 -13.55 -3.27 5.66
C GLY A 32 -13.98 -3.22 7.13
N LEU A 33 -13.61 -2.17 7.85
CA LEU A 33 -14.04 -1.96 9.26
C LEU A 33 -15.55 -1.73 9.37
N GLU A 34 -16.18 -1.04 8.42
CA GLU A 34 -17.63 -0.83 8.41
C GLU A 34 -18.41 -2.15 8.34
N LEU A 35 -17.85 -3.20 7.73
CA LEU A 35 -18.45 -4.54 7.74
C LEU A 35 -18.49 -5.12 9.16
N LEU A 36 -17.47 -4.85 9.97
CA LEU A 36 -17.45 -5.27 11.38
C LEU A 36 -18.50 -4.52 12.21
N TRP A 37 -18.64 -3.21 11.97
CA TRP A 37 -19.67 -2.38 12.67
C TRP A 37 -21.08 -2.81 12.34
N ARG A 38 -21.37 -3.18 11.09
CA ARG A 38 -22.66 -3.73 10.69
C ARG A 38 -23.00 -5.04 11.41
N ASN A 39 -22.00 -5.77 11.89
CA ASN A 39 -22.16 -6.99 12.67
C ASN A 39 -22.02 -6.76 14.17
N ASN A 40 -22.13 -5.51 14.64
CA ASN A 40 -22.06 -5.12 16.05
C ASN A 40 -20.77 -5.59 16.77
N ILE A 41 -19.66 -5.67 16.07
CA ILE A 41 -18.35 -5.96 16.67
C ILE A 41 -17.90 -4.73 17.48
N ASN A 42 -17.53 -4.92 18.73
CA ASN A 42 -17.02 -3.85 19.57
C ASN A 42 -15.64 -3.38 19.06
N PRO A 43 -15.46 -2.08 18.72
CA PRO A 43 -14.19 -1.54 18.23
C PRO A 43 -12.99 -1.83 19.14
N GLY A 44 -13.16 -1.79 20.45
CA GLY A 44 -12.11 -2.11 21.43
C GLY A 44 -11.56 -3.54 21.35
N ARG A 45 -12.20 -4.42 20.56
CA ARG A 45 -11.71 -5.79 20.29
C ARG A 45 -11.03 -5.91 18.92
N VAL A 46 -10.90 -4.81 18.20
CA VAL A 46 -10.29 -4.76 16.85
C VAL A 46 -8.94 -4.09 16.96
N VAL A 47 -7.92 -4.72 16.38
CA VAL A 47 -6.55 -4.20 16.29
C VAL A 47 -6.24 -3.90 14.83
N LEU A 48 -5.74 -2.68 14.56
CA LEU A 48 -5.33 -2.25 13.22
C LEU A 48 -3.92 -2.79 12.92
N GLY A 49 -3.79 -3.66 11.91
CA GLY A 49 -2.50 -4.15 11.48
C GLY A 49 -1.77 -3.11 10.63
N LEU A 50 -0.48 -2.89 10.88
CA LEU A 50 0.37 -1.97 10.12
C LEU A 50 1.43 -2.75 9.33
N GLY A 51 1.63 -2.39 8.05
CA GLY A 51 2.63 -2.98 7.17
C GLY A 51 3.89 -2.11 7.11
N PHE A 52 5.05 -2.65 7.50
CA PHE A 52 6.35 -1.96 7.39
C PHE A 52 7.10 -2.35 6.11
N TYR A 53 6.38 -2.50 5.02
CA TYR A 53 6.87 -2.87 3.70
C TYR A 53 5.96 -2.29 2.62
N GLY A 54 6.38 -2.35 1.36
CA GLY A 54 5.60 -1.91 0.22
C GLY A 54 5.26 -3.05 -0.74
N ARG A 55 4.11 -2.95 -1.39
CA ARG A 55 3.77 -3.72 -2.58
C ARG A 55 4.13 -2.91 -3.82
N SER A 56 4.86 -3.53 -4.72
CA SER A 56 5.52 -2.85 -5.82
C SER A 56 5.20 -3.49 -7.17
N PHE A 57 5.16 -2.67 -8.21
CA PHE A 57 4.72 -3.06 -9.54
C PHE A 57 5.64 -2.51 -10.63
N THR A 58 5.80 -3.26 -11.70
CA THR A 58 6.34 -2.78 -12.98
C THR A 58 5.18 -2.29 -13.83
N MET A 59 5.10 -0.97 -14.00
CA MET A 59 4.02 -0.33 -14.74
C MET A 59 4.13 -0.63 -16.23
N LYS A 60 2.99 -0.85 -16.87
CA LYS A 60 2.91 -1.14 -18.31
C LYS A 60 3.25 0.07 -19.17
N ASP A 61 2.79 1.24 -18.74
CA ASP A 61 3.00 2.52 -19.44
C ASP A 61 3.78 3.48 -18.51
N PRO A 62 5.02 3.88 -18.89
CA PRO A 62 5.78 4.89 -18.16
C PRO A 62 5.09 6.26 -18.08
N GLY A 63 4.12 6.54 -18.92
CA GLY A 63 3.28 7.74 -18.86
C GLY A 63 2.15 7.66 -17.84
N CYS A 64 1.89 6.49 -17.27
CA CYS A 64 0.84 6.26 -16.29
C CYS A 64 1.47 5.66 -15.00
N MET A 65 1.82 6.53 -14.04
CA MET A 65 2.59 6.17 -12.84
C MET A 65 1.85 6.51 -11.54
N HIS A 66 0.52 6.43 -11.55
CA HIS A 66 -0.34 6.66 -10.38
C HIS A 66 -1.19 5.43 -10.05
N ALA A 67 -1.84 5.43 -8.89
CA ALA A 67 -2.79 4.37 -8.53
C ALA A 67 -3.89 4.23 -9.59
N GLY A 68 -4.22 2.99 -9.94
CA GLY A 68 -5.16 2.64 -11.00
C GLY A 68 -4.55 2.47 -12.40
N CYS A 69 -3.25 2.73 -12.58
CA CYS A 69 -2.55 2.41 -13.82
C CYS A 69 -2.28 0.90 -13.94
N GLU A 70 -2.26 0.40 -15.18
CA GLU A 70 -2.02 -1.01 -15.45
C GLU A 70 -0.56 -1.41 -15.18
N PHE A 71 -0.35 -2.57 -14.55
CA PHE A 71 0.97 -3.16 -14.35
C PHE A 71 1.13 -4.46 -15.16
N THR A 72 2.37 -4.85 -15.41
CA THR A 72 2.70 -6.10 -16.10
C THR A 72 3.18 -7.18 -15.16
N ASP A 73 3.89 -6.82 -14.07
CA ASP A 73 4.48 -7.74 -13.11
C ASP A 73 4.77 -7.01 -11.78
N GLY A 74 5.30 -7.72 -10.79
CA GLY A 74 5.92 -7.11 -9.63
C GLY A 74 7.15 -6.28 -10.02
N ALA A 75 7.41 -5.17 -9.31
CA ALA A 75 8.67 -4.46 -9.46
C ALA A 75 9.85 -5.36 -9.08
N ARG A 76 11.05 -4.99 -9.52
CA ARG A 76 12.28 -5.72 -9.18
C ARG A 76 12.41 -5.92 -7.68
N GLY A 77 12.77 -7.12 -7.26
CA GLY A 77 13.06 -7.43 -5.87
C GLY A 77 14.22 -6.63 -5.32
N GLY A 78 14.14 -6.24 -4.06
CA GLY A 78 15.21 -5.54 -3.38
C GLY A 78 16.39 -6.46 -3.00
N ALA A 79 17.48 -5.87 -2.55
CA ALA A 79 18.73 -6.58 -2.20
C ALA A 79 18.53 -7.57 -1.02
N CYS A 80 17.60 -7.28 -0.12
CA CYS A 80 17.32 -8.11 1.06
C CYS A 80 16.07 -8.99 0.85
N THR A 81 14.97 -8.40 0.35
CA THR A 81 13.73 -9.15 0.11
C THR A 81 13.85 -10.13 -1.05
N GLY A 82 14.63 -9.81 -2.08
CA GLY A 82 14.90 -10.67 -3.24
C GLY A 82 13.68 -11.10 -4.05
N THR A 83 12.50 -10.67 -3.65
CA THR A 83 11.22 -11.11 -4.22
C THR A 83 10.57 -9.99 -5.04
N PRO A 84 10.30 -10.20 -6.35
CA PRO A 84 9.55 -9.23 -7.13
C PRO A 84 8.19 -8.92 -6.50
N GLY A 85 7.81 -7.64 -6.54
CA GLY A 85 6.54 -7.18 -6.01
C GLY A 85 6.51 -6.85 -4.51
N VAL A 86 7.64 -7.03 -3.80
CA VAL A 86 7.77 -6.70 -2.36
C VAL A 86 9.07 -5.96 -2.10
N LEU A 87 9.00 -4.88 -1.35
CA LEU A 87 10.16 -4.13 -0.87
C LEU A 87 10.00 -3.81 0.61
N SER A 88 11.04 -4.00 1.40
CA SER A 88 11.08 -3.54 2.79
C SER A 88 11.14 -2.01 2.85
N ALA A 89 10.75 -1.42 3.97
CA ALA A 89 10.85 0.02 4.18
C ALA A 89 12.31 0.53 4.03
N ALA A 90 13.30 -0.27 4.44
CA ALA A 90 14.71 0.07 4.30
C ALA A 90 15.15 0.14 2.82
N GLU A 91 14.70 -0.80 1.99
CA GLU A 91 14.98 -0.82 0.55
C GLU A 91 14.31 0.35 -0.17
N ILE A 92 13.07 0.66 0.20
CA ILE A 92 12.36 1.83 -0.34
C ILE A 92 13.10 3.12 0.01
N ASN A 93 13.57 3.26 1.25
CA ASN A 93 14.35 4.43 1.66
C ASN A 93 15.68 4.55 0.88
N ALA A 94 16.34 3.43 0.54
CA ALA A 94 17.52 3.45 -0.32
C ALA A 94 17.17 3.93 -1.74
N ILE A 95 16.08 3.44 -2.33
CA ILE A 95 15.58 3.88 -3.65
C ILE A 95 15.27 5.39 -3.63
N ILE A 96 14.69 5.90 -2.55
CA ILE A 96 14.43 7.33 -2.39
C ILE A 96 15.73 8.13 -2.30
N ALA A 97 16.71 7.64 -1.55
CA ALA A 97 18.03 8.28 -1.42
C ALA A 97 18.78 8.34 -2.78
N ASP A 98 18.54 7.38 -3.67
CA ASP A 98 19.08 7.35 -5.03
C ASP A 98 18.32 8.27 -6.02
N GLY A 99 17.35 9.07 -5.54
CA GLY A 99 16.69 10.11 -6.32
C GLY A 99 15.32 9.75 -6.92
N ALA A 100 14.65 8.73 -6.40
CA ALA A 100 13.29 8.38 -6.80
C ALA A 100 12.29 9.51 -6.49
N THR A 101 11.22 9.59 -7.27
CA THR A 101 10.14 10.54 -7.04
C THR A 101 9.20 10.01 -5.96
N VAL A 102 8.92 10.83 -4.94
CA VAL A 102 8.00 10.50 -3.86
C VAL A 102 6.77 11.40 -3.93
N THR A 103 5.60 10.81 -3.93
CA THR A 103 4.32 11.53 -3.83
C THR A 103 3.49 10.97 -2.68
N MET A 104 2.54 11.74 -2.18
CA MET A 104 1.59 11.30 -1.16
C MET A 104 0.19 11.22 -1.76
N ASP A 105 -0.46 10.07 -1.59
CA ASP A 105 -1.91 9.96 -1.76
C ASP A 105 -2.56 10.21 -0.39
N GLU A 106 -3.07 11.42 -0.19
CA GLU A 106 -3.68 11.82 1.08
C GLU A 106 -4.96 11.04 1.40
N LYS A 107 -5.73 10.65 0.37
CA LYS A 107 -6.97 9.93 0.54
C LYS A 107 -6.73 8.49 0.97
N ALA A 108 -5.76 7.85 0.34
CA ALA A 108 -5.32 6.50 0.72
C ALA A 108 -4.43 6.49 1.96
N ALA A 109 -3.89 7.66 2.35
CA ALA A 109 -2.90 7.85 3.41
C ALA A 109 -1.68 6.93 3.22
N VAL A 110 -1.07 6.99 2.03
CA VAL A 110 0.13 6.22 1.67
C VAL A 110 1.14 7.10 0.92
N LYS A 111 2.40 6.68 0.94
CA LYS A 111 3.42 7.21 0.03
C LYS A 111 3.50 6.32 -1.21
N ILE A 112 3.69 6.97 -2.35
CA ILE A 112 3.95 6.35 -3.63
C ILE A 112 5.35 6.77 -4.07
N VAL A 113 6.19 5.81 -4.42
CA VAL A 113 7.53 6.05 -4.94
C VAL A 113 7.64 5.48 -6.33
N THR A 114 8.18 6.28 -7.25
CA THR A 114 8.40 5.88 -8.65
C THR A 114 9.85 6.11 -9.05
N TRP A 115 10.43 5.14 -9.75
CA TRP A 115 11.83 5.18 -10.21
C TRP A 115 12.03 4.38 -11.49
N ASP A 116 13.18 4.51 -12.12
CA ASP A 116 13.58 3.75 -13.32
C ASP A 116 12.48 3.70 -14.41
N SER A 117 11.83 4.83 -14.64
CA SER A 117 10.77 5.08 -15.61
C SER A 117 9.47 4.27 -15.46
N ASN A 118 9.48 3.05 -14.91
CA ASN A 118 8.28 2.21 -14.82
C ASN A 118 8.18 1.39 -13.51
N GLN A 119 9.01 1.64 -12.53
CA GLN A 119 8.92 0.98 -11.23
C GLN A 119 8.08 1.84 -10.27
N TRP A 120 7.18 1.20 -9.54
CA TRP A 120 6.22 1.84 -8.65
C TRP A 120 6.09 1.03 -7.35
N VAL A 121 6.01 1.70 -6.22
CA VAL A 121 5.69 1.07 -4.93
C VAL A 121 4.81 1.98 -4.11
N SER A 122 3.84 1.39 -3.38
CA SER A 122 3.14 2.06 -2.29
C SER A 122 3.59 1.49 -0.95
N TYR A 123 3.77 2.37 0.04
CA TYR A 123 4.18 1.99 1.38
C TYR A 123 3.76 3.02 2.42
N ASP A 124 3.96 2.70 3.67
CA ASP A 124 3.72 3.61 4.79
C ASP A 124 5.04 4.11 5.38
N ASP A 125 5.17 5.43 5.51
CA ASP A 125 6.22 6.10 6.27
C ASP A 125 5.69 6.58 7.65
N ALA A 126 6.53 7.26 8.42
CA ALA A 126 6.15 7.79 9.72
C ALA A 126 4.93 8.73 9.66
N GLN A 127 4.77 9.50 8.58
CA GLN A 127 3.65 10.42 8.39
C GLN A 127 2.34 9.66 8.16
N THR A 128 2.34 8.70 7.23
CA THR A 128 1.13 7.94 6.88
C THR A 128 0.76 6.95 7.97
N LEU A 129 1.73 6.35 8.66
CA LEU A 129 1.50 5.53 9.86
C LEU A 129 0.82 6.35 10.96
N LYS A 130 1.27 7.60 11.20
CA LYS A 130 0.62 8.48 12.16
C LYS A 130 -0.85 8.75 11.81
N ILE A 131 -1.16 9.01 10.54
CA ILE A 131 -2.54 9.21 10.08
C ILE A 131 -3.40 7.96 10.39
N LYS A 132 -2.87 6.77 10.13
CA LYS A 132 -3.56 5.50 10.41
C LYS A 132 -3.75 5.25 11.90
N LEU A 133 -2.76 5.61 12.73
CA LEU A 133 -2.88 5.53 14.19
C LEU A 133 -3.92 6.52 14.73
N ASP A 134 -3.90 7.77 14.24
CA ASP A 134 -4.90 8.77 14.62
C ASP A 134 -6.32 8.31 14.20
N TYR A 135 -6.46 7.69 13.03
CA TYR A 135 -7.71 7.08 12.59
C TYR A 135 -8.15 5.95 13.54
N ALA A 136 -7.25 5.04 13.91
CA ALA A 136 -7.54 3.94 14.84
C ALA A 136 -8.03 4.47 16.19
N ASN A 137 -7.36 5.49 16.75
CA ASN A 137 -7.73 6.15 17.98
C ASN A 137 -9.10 6.81 17.88
N LEU A 138 -9.37 7.53 16.77
CA LEU A 138 -10.67 8.18 16.51
C LEU A 138 -11.83 7.16 16.46
N ARG A 139 -11.55 5.95 16.00
CA ARG A 139 -12.51 4.85 15.91
C ARG A 139 -12.57 3.98 17.17
N CYS A 140 -11.83 4.34 18.23
CA CYS A 140 -11.77 3.60 19.48
C CYS A 140 -11.34 2.13 19.31
N LEU A 141 -10.42 1.87 18.36
CA LEU A 141 -9.86 0.54 18.20
C LEU A 141 -9.02 0.14 19.42
N GLY A 142 -8.87 -1.15 19.66
CA GLY A 142 -8.14 -1.68 20.81
C GLY A 142 -6.62 -1.67 20.65
N GLY A 143 -6.11 -1.31 19.47
CA GLY A 143 -4.69 -1.22 19.16
C GLY A 143 -4.44 -1.00 17.66
#